data_928c085b4cc0f54acf6d5c0d349db95e
#
_entry.id   928c085b4cc0f54acf6d5c0d349db95e
#
_cell.length_a   1.000
_cell.length_b   1.000
_cell.length_c   1.000
_cell.angle_alpha   90.00
_cell.angle_beta   90.00
_cell.angle_gamma   90.00
#
_symmetry.space_group_name_H-M   'P 1'
#
loop_
_entity.id
_entity.type
_entity.pdbx_description
1 polymer ?
#
loop_
_entity_poly.entity_id
_entity_poly.type
_entity_poly.pdbx_seq_one_letter_code
_entity_poly.pdbx_strand_id
1 'polypeptide(L)'
;ATINHPGLLESLKNEKFDAAITEYMDMCGLGIFRHLGIEKFAVAFSLAAIEGSFDMTGLPSFPSYVPGAMMSYGEKMTFLERVVNTLSLGIGKVFFPYICRGSEQIFRANFGPDFPGLNELASAASLFFVNAEPLIEFPRPIVHKIVDIGGISVSAGHKELNETWSGILDLRPQTVVLSFGTVAKSHLMPDNYKRTIREVIKKFPQVTFIWKYEKPDDRISDGISNLIETTWVPQNDMLYDRRLSLFITHCGQGSTTEATTAGVPLIVIPISGDQTRNAAVINRIGTGVALEKEALASTELLESALREALGSEKYRDKAREVGELIRNRPFAPREMFVRNMEFLARFGPLSMLDHYGKELGFVQYYLLDVFAFLTCILCLALFVSFKCATITIR
;
A
#
# COMPACT_ATOMS: atom_id res chain seq x y z
N ALA A 1 8.52 22.11 13.44
CA ALA A 1 9.55 22.91 12.74
C ALA A 1 8.89 23.98 11.87
N THR A 2 8.01 23.63 10.93
CA THR A 2 7.40 24.56 9.95
C THR A 2 6.61 25.69 10.58
N ILE A 3 5.78 25.41 11.60
CA ILE A 3 4.93 26.41 12.27
C ILE A 3 5.78 27.48 12.98
N ASN A 4 6.92 27.09 13.54
CA ASN A 4 7.78 27.98 14.31
C ASN A 4 8.83 28.71 13.43
N HIS A 5 8.78 28.52 12.09
CA HIS A 5 9.69 29.24 11.21
C HIS A 5 9.22 30.68 11.02
N PRO A 6 10.03 31.68 11.40
CA PRO A 6 9.61 33.09 11.34
C PRO A 6 9.18 33.49 9.94
N GLY A 7 7.99 34.07 9.80
CA GLY A 7 7.46 34.61 8.56
C GLY A 7 6.99 33.58 7.52
N LEU A 8 7.21 32.28 7.71
CA LEU A 8 6.83 31.28 6.70
C LEU A 8 5.32 31.22 6.50
N LEU A 9 4.53 31.14 7.57
CA LEU A 9 3.07 31.09 7.45
C LEU A 9 2.48 32.35 6.80
N GLU A 10 3.07 33.51 7.09
CA GLU A 10 2.66 34.78 6.47
C GLU A 10 3.03 34.82 4.98
N SER A 11 4.22 34.34 4.62
CA SER A 11 4.62 34.17 3.23
C SER A 11 3.67 33.25 2.48
N LEU A 12 3.36 32.08 3.04
CA LEU A 12 2.43 31.11 2.43
C LEU A 12 1.00 31.71 2.30
N LYS A 13 0.55 32.49 3.24
CA LYS A 13 -0.76 33.17 3.16
C LYS A 13 -0.84 34.17 2.01
N ASN A 14 0.28 34.82 1.72
CA ASN A 14 0.35 35.82 0.65
C ASN A 14 0.35 35.17 -0.74
N GLU A 15 0.70 33.89 -0.89
CA GLU A 15 0.67 33.15 -2.17
C GLU A 15 -0.76 32.90 -2.68
N LYS A 16 -1.78 32.92 -1.81
CA LYS A 16 -3.21 32.76 -2.17
C LYS A 16 -3.47 31.50 -2.98
N PHE A 17 -3.07 30.35 -2.46
CA PHE A 17 -3.26 29.05 -3.09
C PHE A 17 -4.73 28.75 -3.39
N ASP A 18 -5.04 28.29 -4.59
CA ASP A 18 -6.38 27.87 -5.02
C ASP A 18 -6.80 26.52 -4.44
N ALA A 19 -5.84 25.63 -4.23
CA ALA A 19 -6.06 24.30 -3.64
C ALA A 19 -4.78 23.81 -2.99
N ALA A 20 -4.90 22.76 -2.15
CA ALA A 20 -3.77 22.14 -1.48
C ALA A 20 -3.90 20.61 -1.43
N ILE A 21 -2.76 19.95 -1.24
CA ILE A 21 -2.69 18.51 -1.02
C ILE A 21 -1.67 18.20 0.06
N THR A 22 -1.96 17.22 0.91
CA THR A 22 -1.03 16.71 1.92
C THR A 22 -1.00 15.19 1.90
N GLU A 23 0.09 14.63 2.40
CA GLU A 23 0.23 13.20 2.61
C GLU A 23 -0.45 12.78 3.92
N TYR A 24 -1.06 11.57 3.93
CA TYR A 24 -1.84 11.04 5.04
C TYR A 24 -1.00 10.75 6.30
N MET A 25 0.21 10.20 6.14
CA MET A 25 1.04 9.78 7.28
C MET A 25 1.54 10.95 8.12
N ASP A 26 1.62 12.15 7.53
CA ASP A 26 1.93 13.41 8.22
C ASP A 26 0.82 14.43 7.97
N MET A 27 -0.27 14.32 8.71
CA MET A 27 -1.43 15.20 8.58
C MET A 27 -1.16 16.67 9.00
N CYS A 28 0.07 17.05 9.32
CA CYS A 28 0.42 18.44 9.69
C CYS A 28 0.02 19.45 8.62
N GLY A 29 0.06 19.07 7.34
CA GLY A 29 -0.42 19.89 6.22
C GLY A 29 -1.86 20.36 6.42
N LEU A 30 -2.76 19.54 6.95
CA LEU A 30 -4.17 19.89 7.19
C LEU A 30 -4.31 21.05 8.17
N GLY A 31 -3.52 21.03 9.25
CA GLY A 31 -3.50 22.13 10.21
C GLY A 31 -3.00 23.44 9.59
N ILE A 32 -2.01 23.36 8.70
CA ILE A 32 -1.52 24.51 7.94
C ILE A 32 -2.62 25.02 6.98
N PHE A 33 -3.29 24.15 6.24
CA PHE A 33 -4.38 24.53 5.33
C PHE A 33 -5.50 25.26 6.07
N ARG A 34 -5.90 24.73 7.24
CA ARG A 34 -6.89 25.36 8.11
C ARG A 34 -6.45 26.77 8.54
N HIS A 35 -5.19 26.94 8.97
CA HIS A 35 -4.66 28.24 9.37
C HIS A 35 -4.61 29.24 8.20
N LEU A 36 -4.28 28.77 7.00
CA LEU A 36 -4.21 29.59 5.79
C LEU A 36 -5.60 29.88 5.18
N GLY A 37 -6.66 29.26 5.67
CA GLY A 37 -8.01 29.38 5.12
C GLY A 37 -8.21 28.65 3.78
N ILE A 38 -7.43 27.60 3.51
CA ILE A 38 -7.57 26.78 2.31
C ILE A 38 -8.64 25.73 2.55
N GLU A 39 -9.77 25.84 1.89
CA GLU A 39 -10.92 24.93 2.00
C GLU A 39 -10.92 23.85 0.92
N LYS A 40 -10.24 24.08 -0.20
CA LYS A 40 -10.16 23.17 -1.34
C LYS A 40 -8.90 22.32 -1.20
N PHE A 41 -9.01 21.15 -0.60
CA PHE A 41 -7.84 20.30 -0.42
C PHE A 41 -8.14 18.81 -0.58
N ALA A 42 -7.09 18.08 -0.85
CA ALA A 42 -7.08 16.63 -0.97
C ALA A 42 -6.05 16.03 -0.01
N VAL A 43 -6.22 14.75 0.29
CA VAL A 43 -5.25 13.94 1.02
C VAL A 43 -4.72 12.84 0.10
N ALA A 44 -3.41 12.64 0.09
CA ALA A 44 -2.76 11.58 -0.67
C ALA A 44 -2.26 10.47 0.26
N PHE A 45 -2.30 9.25 -0.23
CA PHE A 45 -1.76 8.08 0.43
C PHE A 45 -0.61 7.51 -0.40
N SER A 46 0.58 7.42 0.18
CA SER A 46 1.75 6.79 -0.47
C SER A 46 1.57 5.28 -0.69
N LEU A 47 0.56 4.68 -0.07
CA LEU A 47 0.21 3.26 -0.11
C LEU A 47 -1.30 3.06 -0.30
N ALA A 48 -1.78 1.82 -0.30
CA ALA A 48 -3.21 1.54 -0.32
C ALA A 48 -3.90 2.10 0.93
N ALA A 49 -5.21 2.41 0.84
CA ALA A 49 -5.97 2.90 1.98
C ALA A 49 -5.97 1.87 3.13
N ILE A 50 -5.58 2.33 4.32
CA ILE A 50 -5.40 1.53 5.53
C ILE A 50 -6.52 1.77 6.54
N GLU A 51 -6.68 0.90 7.52
CA GLU A 51 -7.81 0.86 8.47
C GLU A 51 -8.02 2.17 9.22
N GLY A 52 -6.92 2.84 9.58
CA GLY A 52 -6.98 4.13 10.28
C GLY A 52 -7.57 5.28 9.46
N SER A 53 -7.64 5.11 8.12
CA SER A 53 -8.21 6.12 7.22
C SER A 53 -9.69 5.92 6.91
N PHE A 54 -10.28 4.78 7.26
CA PHE A 54 -11.63 4.43 6.77
C PHE A 54 -12.70 5.39 7.29
N ASP A 55 -12.63 5.78 8.54
CA ASP A 55 -13.63 6.68 9.13
C ASP A 55 -13.56 8.07 8.49
N MET A 56 -12.36 8.62 8.23
CA MET A 56 -12.22 9.94 7.59
C MET A 56 -12.59 9.93 6.10
N THR A 57 -12.29 8.84 5.40
CA THR A 57 -12.61 8.71 3.97
C THR A 57 -14.07 8.34 3.74
N GLY A 58 -14.75 7.83 4.76
CA GLY A 58 -16.04 7.18 4.62
C GLY A 58 -15.99 5.82 3.94
N LEU A 59 -14.80 5.21 3.81
CA LEU A 59 -14.61 3.92 3.19
C LEU A 59 -15.18 2.81 4.08
N PRO A 60 -16.09 1.96 3.59
CA PRO A 60 -16.64 0.88 4.39
C PRO A 60 -15.59 -0.21 4.64
N SER A 61 -15.68 -0.83 5.82
CA SER A 61 -14.78 -1.89 6.25
C SER A 61 -15.43 -3.26 6.06
N PHE A 62 -14.72 -4.16 5.40
CA PHE A 62 -15.17 -5.54 5.15
C PHE A 62 -14.12 -6.55 5.61
N PRO A 63 -13.87 -6.69 6.93
CA PRO A 63 -12.80 -7.56 7.44
C PRO A 63 -13.06 -9.04 7.19
N SER A 64 -14.22 -9.42 6.70
CA SER A 64 -14.57 -10.79 6.33
C SER A 64 -13.85 -11.30 5.07
N TYR A 65 -13.45 -10.40 4.15
CA TYR A 65 -12.81 -10.75 2.89
C TYR A 65 -11.76 -9.74 2.39
N VAL A 66 -11.64 -8.57 3.01
CA VAL A 66 -10.59 -7.59 2.70
C VAL A 66 -9.51 -7.67 3.78
N PRO A 67 -8.30 -8.15 3.44
CA PRO A 67 -7.21 -8.19 4.39
C PRO A 67 -6.76 -6.80 4.84
N GLY A 68 -6.45 -6.67 6.11
CA GLY A 68 -5.89 -5.45 6.68
C GLY A 68 -4.49 -5.13 6.17
N ALA A 69 -4.04 -3.90 6.41
CA ALA A 69 -2.79 -3.36 5.86
C ALA A 69 -1.54 -4.14 6.25
N MET A 70 -1.55 -4.81 7.41
CA MET A 70 -0.41 -5.58 7.91
C MET A 70 -0.65 -7.09 7.91
N MET A 71 -1.69 -7.57 7.23
CA MET A 71 -2.04 -8.98 7.20
C MET A 71 -1.38 -9.70 6.03
N SER A 72 -0.94 -10.92 6.26
CA SER A 72 -0.37 -11.81 5.23
C SER A 72 -1.41 -12.72 4.57
N TYR A 73 -2.68 -12.60 4.97
CA TYR A 73 -3.76 -13.45 4.43
C TYR A 73 -4.19 -13.00 3.03
N GLY A 74 -4.76 -13.95 2.28
CA GLY A 74 -5.56 -13.65 1.10
C GLY A 74 -7.02 -13.31 1.47
N GLU A 75 -7.83 -13.09 0.45
CA GLU A 75 -9.28 -12.79 0.59
C GLU A 75 -10.10 -13.98 1.13
N LYS A 76 -9.58 -15.21 1.04
CA LYS A 76 -10.23 -16.44 1.51
C LYS A 76 -9.72 -16.79 2.90
N MET A 77 -10.21 -16.06 3.89
CA MET A 77 -9.77 -16.20 5.28
C MET A 77 -10.53 -17.31 6.01
N THR A 78 -9.81 -18.07 6.83
CA THR A 78 -10.38 -18.96 7.85
C THR A 78 -11.12 -18.16 8.93
N PHE A 79 -11.85 -18.83 9.81
CA PHE A 79 -12.54 -18.15 10.91
C PHE A 79 -11.58 -17.36 11.80
N LEU A 80 -10.44 -17.96 12.19
CA LEU A 80 -9.47 -17.29 13.05
C LEU A 80 -8.79 -16.11 12.38
N GLU A 81 -8.46 -16.22 11.10
CA GLU A 81 -7.91 -15.10 10.31
C GLU A 81 -8.91 -13.95 10.24
N ARG A 82 -10.20 -14.21 10.05
CA ARG A 82 -11.23 -13.15 10.10
C ARG A 82 -11.32 -12.49 11.49
N VAL A 83 -11.19 -13.26 12.57
CA VAL A 83 -11.15 -12.70 13.93
C VAL A 83 -9.95 -11.76 14.08
N VAL A 84 -8.75 -12.22 13.73
CA VAL A 84 -7.53 -11.39 13.81
C VAL A 84 -7.64 -10.16 12.91
N ASN A 85 -8.14 -10.32 11.69
CA ASN A 85 -8.35 -9.21 10.76
C ASN A 85 -9.33 -8.16 11.29
N THR A 86 -10.42 -8.60 11.96
CA THR A 86 -11.39 -7.69 12.60
C THR A 86 -10.77 -6.94 13.77
N LEU A 87 -9.97 -7.61 14.58
CA LEU A 87 -9.25 -6.98 15.70
C LEU A 87 -8.21 -5.96 15.18
N SER A 88 -7.48 -6.29 14.12
CA SER A 88 -6.53 -5.38 13.46
C SER A 88 -7.22 -4.10 12.96
N LEU A 89 -8.39 -4.22 12.36
CA LEU A 89 -9.21 -3.07 11.98
C LEU A 89 -9.53 -2.17 13.18
N GLY A 90 -9.98 -2.78 14.29
CA GLY A 90 -10.27 -2.03 15.52
C GLY A 90 -9.04 -1.31 16.09
N ILE A 91 -7.90 -2.00 16.12
CA ILE A 91 -6.63 -1.41 16.55
C ILE A 91 -6.22 -0.24 15.63
N GLY A 92 -6.30 -0.42 14.32
CA GLY A 92 -5.96 0.62 13.34
C GLY A 92 -6.80 1.88 13.52
N LYS A 93 -8.09 1.75 13.77
CA LYS A 93 -9.01 2.88 14.03
C LYS A 93 -8.66 3.68 15.29
N VAL A 94 -8.04 3.07 16.28
CA VAL A 94 -7.61 3.76 17.52
C VAL A 94 -6.18 4.28 17.40
N PHE A 95 -5.31 3.53 16.78
CA PHE A 95 -3.87 3.81 16.72
C PHE A 95 -3.54 5.05 15.87
N PHE A 96 -4.17 5.20 14.71
CA PHE A 96 -3.89 6.36 13.85
C PHE A 96 -4.32 7.70 14.45
N PRO A 97 -5.54 7.87 15.00
CA PRO A 97 -5.88 9.06 15.75
C PRO A 97 -4.95 9.33 16.94
N TYR A 98 -4.44 8.27 17.58
CA TYR A 98 -3.50 8.41 18.68
C TYR A 98 -2.16 9.03 18.25
N ILE A 99 -1.61 8.59 17.11
CA ILE A 99 -0.36 9.14 16.56
C ILE A 99 -0.50 10.64 16.25
N CYS A 100 -1.65 11.06 15.74
CA CYS A 100 -1.90 12.46 15.39
C CYS A 100 -1.98 13.42 16.58
N ARG A 101 -2.21 12.91 17.81
CA ARG A 101 -2.37 13.75 19.02
C ARG A 101 -1.18 14.67 19.28
N GLY A 102 0.04 14.21 19.04
CA GLY A 102 1.23 15.04 19.23
C GLY A 102 1.23 16.28 18.32
N SER A 103 0.87 16.10 17.06
CA SER A 103 0.73 17.19 16.10
C SER A 103 -0.44 18.11 16.46
N GLU A 104 -1.58 17.57 16.86
CA GLU A 104 -2.74 18.36 17.32
C GLU A 104 -2.42 19.27 18.52
N GLN A 105 -1.66 18.76 19.49
CA GLN A 105 -1.21 19.56 20.65
C GLN A 105 -0.37 20.75 20.20
N ILE A 106 0.51 20.58 19.21
CA ILE A 106 1.31 21.66 18.65
C ILE A 106 0.40 22.72 17.99
N PHE A 107 -0.60 22.33 17.23
CA PHE A 107 -1.54 23.25 16.60
C PHE A 107 -2.36 24.01 17.66
N ARG A 108 -2.90 23.33 18.65
CA ARG A 108 -3.65 23.96 19.74
C ARG A 108 -2.81 24.93 20.59
N ALA A 109 -1.55 24.60 20.81
CA ALA A 109 -0.63 25.48 21.52
C ALA A 109 -0.33 26.78 20.75
N ASN A 110 -0.33 26.77 19.44
CA ASN A 110 0.01 27.91 18.59
C ASN A 110 -1.21 28.70 18.12
N PHE A 111 -2.38 28.06 17.94
CA PHE A 111 -3.56 28.67 17.32
C PHE A 111 -4.80 28.64 18.19
N GLY A 112 -4.69 28.17 19.43
CA GLY A 112 -5.76 28.16 20.41
C GLY A 112 -6.34 26.78 20.70
N PRO A 113 -6.95 26.60 21.91
CA PRO A 113 -7.43 25.29 22.37
C PRO A 113 -8.56 24.71 21.54
N ASP A 114 -9.32 25.56 20.85
CA ASP A 114 -10.46 25.18 20.01
C ASP A 114 -10.04 24.78 18.59
N PHE A 115 -8.72 24.68 18.31
CA PHE A 115 -8.25 24.23 17.00
C PHE A 115 -8.73 22.79 16.73
N PRO A 116 -9.39 22.52 15.58
CA PRO A 116 -9.98 21.23 15.29
C PRO A 116 -8.95 20.09 15.24
N GLY A 117 -9.42 18.87 15.47
CA GLY A 117 -8.58 17.67 15.37
C GLY A 117 -8.16 17.39 13.91
N LEU A 118 -6.96 16.84 13.73
CA LEU A 118 -6.45 16.55 12.38
C LEU A 118 -7.29 15.52 11.64
N ASN A 119 -7.88 14.55 12.34
CA ASN A 119 -8.80 13.59 11.73
C ASN A 119 -10.13 14.26 11.30
N GLU A 120 -10.62 15.22 12.05
CA GLU A 120 -11.79 16.03 11.69
C GLU A 120 -11.50 16.83 10.42
N LEU A 121 -10.33 17.51 10.38
CA LEU A 121 -9.88 18.22 9.17
C LEU A 121 -9.73 17.28 7.98
N ALA A 122 -9.13 16.09 8.18
CA ALA A 122 -8.99 15.11 7.10
C ALA A 122 -10.35 14.66 6.54
N SER A 123 -11.37 14.50 7.40
CA SER A 123 -12.72 14.12 6.97
C SER A 123 -13.38 15.16 6.05
N ALA A 124 -12.97 16.42 6.14
CA ALA A 124 -13.43 17.50 5.27
C ALA A 124 -12.73 17.53 3.91
N ALA A 125 -11.70 16.70 3.68
CA ALA A 125 -11.03 16.61 2.38
C ALA A 125 -12.03 16.28 1.27
N SER A 126 -11.91 16.96 0.15
CA SER A 126 -12.78 16.77 -1.01
C SER A 126 -12.45 15.49 -1.77
N LEU A 127 -11.18 15.12 -1.85
CA LEU A 127 -10.67 13.94 -2.55
C LEU A 127 -9.58 13.25 -1.74
N PHE A 128 -9.48 11.94 -1.94
CA PHE A 128 -8.44 11.09 -1.39
C PHE A 128 -7.74 10.35 -2.53
N PHE A 129 -6.49 10.70 -2.79
CA PHE A 129 -5.67 10.02 -3.79
C PHE A 129 -4.96 8.83 -3.15
N VAL A 130 -5.19 7.64 -3.65
CA VAL A 130 -4.67 6.41 -3.08
C VAL A 130 -3.69 5.75 -4.04
N ASN A 131 -2.48 5.44 -3.58
CA ASN A 131 -1.47 4.76 -4.39
C ASN A 131 -1.79 3.25 -4.48
N ALA A 132 -2.95 2.93 -5.00
CA ALA A 132 -3.41 1.58 -5.28
C ALA A 132 -3.72 1.43 -6.78
N GLU A 133 -3.42 0.25 -7.32
CA GLU A 133 -3.79 -0.15 -8.68
C GLU A 133 -4.90 -1.21 -8.58
N PRO A 134 -6.14 -0.90 -8.97
CA PRO A 134 -7.29 -1.80 -8.77
C PRO A 134 -7.11 -3.19 -9.37
N LEU A 135 -6.36 -3.33 -10.46
CA LEU A 135 -6.13 -4.62 -11.14
C LEU A 135 -5.30 -5.60 -10.29
N ILE A 136 -4.47 -5.10 -9.38
CA ILE A 136 -3.61 -5.91 -8.53
C ILE A 136 -3.95 -5.80 -7.04
N GLU A 137 -4.98 -5.02 -6.68
CA GLU A 137 -5.40 -4.83 -5.29
C GLU A 137 -6.45 -5.87 -4.88
N PHE A 138 -6.70 -6.02 -3.57
CA PHE A 138 -7.87 -6.76 -3.08
C PHE A 138 -9.14 -5.97 -3.39
N PRO A 139 -10.07 -6.53 -4.20
CA PRO A 139 -11.29 -5.83 -4.56
C PRO A 139 -12.15 -5.51 -3.33
N ARG A 140 -12.62 -4.28 -3.26
CA ARG A 140 -13.53 -3.80 -2.21
C ARG A 140 -14.43 -2.69 -2.73
N PRO A 141 -15.60 -2.46 -2.10
CA PRO A 141 -16.37 -1.25 -2.34
C PRO A 141 -15.55 0.00 -2.03
N ILE A 142 -15.70 1.01 -2.86
CA ILE A 142 -15.04 2.33 -2.70
C ILE A 142 -16.08 3.42 -2.64
N VAL A 143 -15.69 4.61 -2.20
CA VAL A 143 -16.52 5.83 -2.20
C VAL A 143 -16.01 6.79 -3.29
N HIS A 144 -16.90 7.65 -3.79
CA HIS A 144 -16.58 8.56 -4.91
C HIS A 144 -15.47 9.59 -4.62
N LYS A 145 -15.13 9.82 -3.35
CA LYS A 145 -14.01 10.66 -2.95
C LYS A 145 -12.64 10.01 -3.18
N ILE A 146 -12.58 8.69 -3.33
CA ILE A 146 -11.33 7.95 -3.53
C ILE A 146 -11.00 7.91 -5.03
N VAL A 147 -9.78 8.32 -5.34
CA VAL A 147 -9.20 8.28 -6.68
C VAL A 147 -7.94 7.42 -6.63
N ASP A 148 -7.99 6.25 -7.25
CA ASP A 148 -6.84 5.36 -7.33
C ASP A 148 -5.82 5.90 -8.34
N ILE A 149 -4.59 6.15 -7.86
CA ILE A 149 -3.48 6.70 -8.64
C ILE A 149 -2.25 5.78 -8.63
N GLY A 150 -2.44 4.48 -8.37
CA GLY A 150 -1.36 3.50 -8.36
C GLY A 150 -0.52 3.56 -9.63
N GLY A 151 0.80 3.67 -9.45
CA GLY A 151 1.73 3.82 -10.56
C GLY A 151 1.91 5.25 -11.07
N ILE A 152 1.43 6.28 -10.36
CA ILE A 152 1.66 7.69 -10.74
C ILE A 152 3.14 8.05 -10.88
N SER A 153 4.01 7.38 -10.11
CA SER A 153 5.47 7.54 -10.16
C SER A 153 6.13 6.68 -11.24
N VAL A 154 5.42 5.71 -11.80
CA VAL A 154 5.94 4.88 -12.88
C VAL A 154 5.91 5.71 -14.17
N SER A 155 7.09 6.01 -14.69
CA SER A 155 7.21 6.80 -15.93
C SER A 155 6.47 6.12 -17.08
N ALA A 156 5.77 6.90 -17.88
CA ALA A 156 5.16 6.41 -19.11
C ALA A 156 6.20 5.96 -20.16
N GLY A 157 7.49 6.16 -19.88
CA GLY A 157 8.63 5.70 -20.67
C GLY A 157 9.79 5.34 -19.76
N HIS A 158 10.50 4.29 -20.12
CA HIS A 158 11.79 3.93 -19.56
C HIS A 158 12.90 4.49 -20.44
N LYS A 159 14.03 4.81 -19.84
CA LYS A 159 15.24 5.19 -20.57
C LYS A 159 16.02 3.94 -20.94
N GLU A 160 16.68 3.97 -22.07
CA GLU A 160 17.65 2.94 -22.40
C GLU A 160 18.75 2.90 -21.33
N LEU A 161 19.13 1.71 -20.94
CA LEU A 161 20.23 1.50 -20.01
C LEU A 161 21.54 1.93 -20.67
N ASN A 162 22.42 2.55 -19.89
CA ASN A 162 23.74 2.90 -20.38
C ASN A 162 24.56 1.63 -20.68
N GLU A 163 25.70 1.79 -21.37
CA GLU A 163 26.56 0.68 -21.79
C GLU A 163 27.00 -0.22 -20.64
N THR A 164 27.25 0.34 -19.46
CA THR A 164 27.66 -0.44 -18.28
C THR A 164 26.54 -1.39 -17.86
N TRP A 165 25.32 -0.89 -17.66
CA TRP A 165 24.19 -1.73 -17.25
C TRP A 165 23.76 -2.69 -18.34
N SER A 166 23.80 -2.27 -19.61
CA SER A 166 23.55 -3.14 -20.75
C SER A 166 24.54 -4.28 -20.81
N GLY A 167 25.85 -4.00 -20.65
CA GLY A 167 26.89 -5.01 -20.61
C GLY A 167 26.73 -6.01 -19.45
N ILE A 168 26.25 -5.57 -18.29
CA ILE A 168 25.96 -6.46 -17.15
C ILE A 168 24.82 -7.42 -17.48
N LEU A 169 23.75 -6.93 -18.12
CA LEU A 169 22.62 -7.77 -18.52
C LEU A 169 22.97 -8.80 -19.60
N ASP A 170 24.03 -8.56 -20.37
CA ASP A 170 24.51 -9.48 -21.41
C ASP A 170 25.49 -10.53 -20.89
N LEU A 171 25.92 -10.47 -19.63
CA LEU A 171 26.92 -11.41 -19.08
C LEU A 171 26.43 -12.87 -19.07
N ARG A 172 25.13 -13.08 -18.90
CA ARG A 172 24.50 -14.41 -18.80
C ARG A 172 23.09 -14.39 -19.36
N PRO A 173 22.52 -15.57 -19.71
CA PRO A 173 21.17 -15.67 -20.29
C PRO A 173 20.04 -15.17 -19.39
N GLN A 174 20.26 -15.16 -18.07
CA GLN A 174 19.26 -14.72 -17.10
C GLN A 174 19.91 -13.72 -16.13
N THR A 175 19.15 -12.69 -15.78
CA THR A 175 19.56 -11.69 -14.77
C THR A 175 18.50 -11.57 -13.71
N VAL A 176 18.93 -11.51 -12.46
CA VAL A 176 18.10 -11.30 -11.25
C VAL A 176 18.56 -10.05 -10.55
N VAL A 177 17.65 -9.13 -10.29
CA VAL A 177 17.91 -7.98 -9.39
C VAL A 177 17.43 -8.32 -8.00
N LEU A 178 18.23 -7.98 -6.98
CA LEU A 178 17.90 -8.10 -5.57
C LEU A 178 17.97 -6.72 -4.93
N SER A 179 16.82 -6.21 -4.44
CA SER A 179 16.73 -4.92 -3.78
C SER A 179 15.65 -4.89 -2.70
N PHE A 180 16.03 -4.53 -1.49
CA PHE A 180 15.10 -4.34 -0.36
C PHE A 180 14.64 -2.88 -0.19
N GLY A 181 14.75 -2.09 -1.26
CA GLY A 181 14.28 -0.71 -1.32
C GLY A 181 15.30 0.32 -0.79
N THR A 182 14.78 1.42 -0.24
CA THR A 182 15.62 2.54 0.21
C THR A 182 15.70 2.61 1.73
N VAL A 183 14.66 2.21 2.43
CA VAL A 183 14.57 2.28 3.89
C VAL A 183 15.21 1.05 4.53
N ALA A 184 14.85 -0.14 4.06
CA ALA A 184 15.44 -1.40 4.54
C ALA A 184 16.78 -1.66 3.82
N LYS A 185 17.85 -1.20 4.44
CA LYS A 185 19.19 -1.31 3.86
C LYS A 185 19.74 -2.72 3.97
N SER A 186 20.21 -3.28 2.85
CA SER A 186 20.73 -4.64 2.76
C SER A 186 21.92 -4.88 3.71
N HIS A 187 22.78 -3.89 3.92
CA HIS A 187 23.96 -4.04 4.80
C HIS A 187 23.58 -4.21 6.29
N LEU A 188 22.38 -3.79 6.70
CA LEU A 188 21.89 -3.97 8.07
C LEU A 188 21.21 -5.33 8.30
N MET A 189 21.06 -6.13 7.25
CA MET A 189 20.51 -7.49 7.32
C MET A 189 21.37 -8.37 8.23
N PRO A 190 20.80 -9.33 8.98
CA PRO A 190 21.55 -10.34 9.74
C PRO A 190 22.58 -11.08 8.88
N ASP A 191 23.76 -11.36 9.44
CA ASP A 191 24.85 -11.98 8.69
C ASP A 191 24.54 -13.40 8.18
N ASN A 192 23.72 -14.15 8.91
CA ASN A 192 23.24 -15.45 8.43
C ASN A 192 22.40 -15.31 7.15
N TYR A 193 21.57 -14.27 7.00
CA TYR A 193 20.80 -14.01 5.78
C TYR A 193 21.73 -13.67 4.61
N LYS A 194 22.71 -12.78 4.83
CA LYS A 194 23.71 -12.44 3.82
C LYS A 194 24.46 -13.69 3.33
N ARG A 195 24.86 -14.55 4.26
CA ARG A 195 25.55 -15.81 3.95
C ARG A 195 24.67 -16.74 3.12
N THR A 196 23.43 -16.95 3.53
CA THR A 196 22.46 -17.77 2.78
C THR A 196 22.25 -17.26 1.35
N ILE A 197 22.05 -15.95 1.18
CA ILE A 197 21.90 -15.35 -0.16
C ILE A 197 23.16 -15.62 -1.01
N ARG A 198 24.35 -15.40 -0.46
CA ARG A 198 25.61 -15.67 -1.17
C ARG A 198 25.80 -17.13 -1.55
N GLU A 199 25.47 -18.06 -0.66
CA GLU A 199 25.55 -19.51 -0.92
C GLU A 199 24.57 -19.93 -2.00
N VAL A 200 23.35 -19.40 -1.99
CA VAL A 200 22.35 -19.69 -3.02
C VAL A 200 22.78 -19.12 -4.37
N ILE A 201 23.28 -17.90 -4.45
CA ILE A 201 23.75 -17.29 -5.70
C ILE A 201 24.82 -18.17 -6.39
N LYS A 202 25.74 -18.74 -5.63
CA LYS A 202 26.78 -19.66 -6.15
C LYS A 202 26.21 -20.91 -6.84
N LYS A 203 25.01 -21.33 -6.46
CA LYS A 203 24.33 -22.51 -7.05
C LYS A 203 23.71 -22.24 -8.42
N PHE A 204 23.69 -20.96 -8.87
CA PHE A 204 23.13 -20.53 -10.15
C PHE A 204 24.17 -19.85 -11.04
N PRO A 205 25.28 -20.52 -11.42
CA PRO A 205 26.38 -19.89 -12.15
C PRO A 205 25.98 -19.34 -13.52
N GLN A 206 24.86 -19.80 -14.08
CA GLN A 206 24.29 -19.34 -15.35
C GLN A 206 23.43 -18.08 -15.22
N VAL A 207 23.25 -17.54 -14.01
CA VAL A 207 22.42 -16.35 -13.72
C VAL A 207 23.32 -15.23 -13.24
N THR A 208 23.15 -14.02 -13.75
CA THR A 208 23.75 -12.81 -13.20
C THR A 208 22.85 -12.28 -12.08
N PHE A 209 23.41 -12.08 -10.90
CA PHE A 209 22.72 -11.43 -9.81
C PHE A 209 23.25 -10.02 -9.62
N ILE A 210 22.36 -9.05 -9.50
CA ILE A 210 22.67 -7.66 -9.18
C ILE A 210 22.06 -7.37 -7.82
N TRP A 211 22.90 -7.19 -6.80
CA TRP A 211 22.44 -6.91 -5.44
C TRP A 211 22.67 -5.44 -5.09
N LYS A 212 21.58 -4.72 -4.86
CA LYS A 212 21.67 -3.38 -4.28
C LYS A 212 22.10 -3.49 -2.83
N TYR A 213 23.34 -3.14 -2.58
CA TYR A 213 24.00 -3.24 -1.28
C TYR A 213 24.72 -1.92 -0.95
N GLU A 214 24.33 -1.26 0.13
CA GLU A 214 24.64 0.15 0.36
C GLU A 214 26.03 0.39 0.97
N LYS A 215 26.80 -0.68 1.29
CA LYS A 215 28.12 -0.58 1.94
C LYS A 215 29.17 -1.39 1.18
N PRO A 216 29.82 -0.79 0.17
CA PRO A 216 30.79 -1.48 -0.70
C PRO A 216 31.99 -2.07 0.06
N ASP A 217 32.38 -1.45 1.20
CA ASP A 217 33.52 -1.93 2.02
C ASP A 217 33.32 -3.34 2.58
N ASP A 218 32.04 -3.80 2.69
CA ASP A 218 31.73 -5.16 3.12
C ASP A 218 32.09 -6.22 2.08
N ARG A 219 32.32 -5.81 0.81
CA ARG A 219 32.74 -6.68 -0.31
C ARG A 219 31.87 -7.93 -0.41
N ILE A 220 30.55 -7.74 -0.41
CA ILE A 220 29.58 -8.84 -0.34
C ILE A 220 29.66 -9.78 -1.56
N SER A 221 30.22 -9.32 -2.68
CA SER A 221 30.41 -10.08 -3.92
C SER A 221 31.72 -10.89 -3.97
N ASP A 222 32.64 -10.71 -3.03
CA ASP A 222 33.94 -11.37 -3.07
C ASP A 222 33.84 -12.89 -3.16
N GLY A 223 34.52 -13.47 -4.17
CA GLY A 223 34.54 -14.90 -4.44
C GLY A 223 33.27 -15.44 -5.10
N ILE A 224 32.40 -14.56 -5.66
CA ILE A 224 31.16 -14.93 -6.36
C ILE A 224 31.15 -14.29 -7.75
N SER A 225 31.54 -15.03 -8.78
CA SER A 225 31.74 -14.52 -10.15
C SER A 225 30.45 -14.07 -10.86
N ASN A 226 29.30 -14.45 -10.36
CA ASN A 226 28.00 -14.13 -10.94
C ASN A 226 27.19 -13.15 -10.07
N LEU A 227 27.84 -12.49 -9.10
CA LEU A 227 27.24 -11.45 -8.25
C LEU A 227 27.89 -10.10 -8.52
N ILE A 228 27.07 -9.14 -8.88
CA ILE A 228 27.42 -7.71 -9.01
C ILE A 228 26.83 -6.98 -7.80
N GLU A 229 27.66 -6.39 -6.96
CA GLU A 229 27.18 -5.50 -5.90
C GLU A 229 27.18 -4.06 -6.39
N THR A 230 26.18 -3.30 -5.94
CA THR A 230 26.06 -1.89 -6.29
C THR A 230 25.28 -1.12 -5.23
N THR A 231 25.65 0.13 -5.00
CA THR A 231 24.90 0.99 -4.06
C THR A 231 23.60 1.52 -4.64
N TRP A 232 23.48 1.52 -5.97
CA TRP A 232 22.30 2.02 -6.67
C TRP A 232 22.04 1.24 -7.95
N VAL A 233 20.75 1.06 -8.26
CA VAL A 233 20.26 0.38 -9.48
C VAL A 233 19.26 1.31 -10.18
N PRO A 234 19.34 1.52 -11.49
CA PRO A 234 18.29 2.20 -12.26
C PRO A 234 17.05 1.28 -12.37
N GLN A 235 16.38 1.06 -11.22
CA GLN A 235 15.40 -0.01 -11.03
C GLN A 235 14.30 0.05 -12.08
N ASN A 236 13.69 1.23 -12.29
CA ASN A 236 12.58 1.36 -13.22
C ASN A 236 13.02 1.01 -14.66
N ASP A 237 14.15 1.56 -15.13
CA ASP A 237 14.64 1.30 -16.49
C ASP A 237 15.04 -0.18 -16.67
N MET A 238 15.62 -0.78 -15.63
CA MET A 238 16.03 -2.18 -15.65
C MET A 238 14.84 -3.14 -15.64
N LEU A 239 13.76 -2.82 -14.93
CA LEU A 239 12.53 -3.62 -14.92
C LEU A 239 11.88 -3.71 -16.32
N TYR A 240 12.02 -2.69 -17.15
CA TYR A 240 11.52 -2.71 -18.53
C TYR A 240 12.46 -3.40 -19.54
N ASP A 241 13.67 -3.76 -19.13
CA ASP A 241 14.59 -4.49 -20.02
C ASP A 241 14.23 -5.97 -20.10
N ARG A 242 14.06 -6.48 -21.30
CA ARG A 242 13.63 -7.89 -21.56
C ARG A 242 14.61 -8.94 -21.06
N ARG A 243 15.87 -8.57 -20.80
CA ARG A 243 16.94 -9.44 -20.27
C ARG A 243 16.80 -9.65 -18.77
N LEU A 244 16.02 -8.80 -18.07
CA LEU A 244 15.72 -9.02 -16.66
C LEU A 244 14.72 -10.18 -16.52
N SER A 245 15.14 -11.21 -15.81
CA SER A 245 14.36 -12.45 -15.67
C SER A 245 13.51 -12.49 -14.41
N LEU A 246 13.96 -11.83 -13.32
CA LEU A 246 13.33 -11.90 -12.00
C LEU A 246 13.74 -10.72 -11.15
N PHE A 247 12.83 -10.24 -10.31
CA PHE A 247 13.13 -9.23 -9.29
C PHE A 247 12.83 -9.77 -7.89
N ILE A 248 13.84 -9.79 -7.01
CA ILE A 248 13.71 -10.15 -5.60
C ILE A 248 13.60 -8.86 -4.80
N THR A 249 12.49 -8.69 -4.08
CA THR A 249 12.21 -7.43 -3.39
C THR A 249 11.51 -7.65 -2.04
N HIS A 250 11.60 -6.63 -1.16
CA HIS A 250 10.84 -6.58 0.09
C HIS A 250 9.34 -6.32 -0.10
N CYS A 251 8.88 -6.16 -1.33
CA CYS A 251 7.47 -5.91 -1.67
C CYS A 251 6.90 -4.56 -1.16
N GLY A 252 7.73 -3.51 -1.05
CA GLY A 252 7.22 -2.15 -0.81
C GLY A 252 6.36 -1.68 -1.98
N GLN A 253 5.34 -0.84 -1.70
CA GLN A 253 4.32 -0.42 -2.68
C GLN A 253 4.91 0.08 -4.00
N GLY A 254 5.93 0.95 -3.96
CA GLY A 254 6.57 1.48 -5.19
C GLY A 254 7.19 0.39 -6.04
N SER A 255 8.05 -0.45 -5.46
CA SER A 255 8.73 -1.54 -6.18
C SER A 255 7.74 -2.58 -6.72
N THR A 256 6.67 -2.87 -5.97
CA THR A 256 5.61 -3.78 -6.41
C THR A 256 4.89 -3.23 -7.63
N THR A 257 4.52 -1.95 -7.59
CA THR A 257 3.83 -1.29 -8.71
C THR A 257 4.74 -1.16 -9.93
N GLU A 258 6.01 -0.80 -9.76
CA GLU A 258 6.98 -0.73 -10.85
C GLU A 258 7.14 -2.09 -11.55
N ALA A 259 7.39 -3.15 -10.77
CA ALA A 259 7.64 -4.49 -11.32
C ALA A 259 6.39 -5.11 -11.97
N THR A 260 5.22 -4.95 -11.37
CA THR A 260 3.95 -5.45 -11.95
C THR A 260 3.58 -4.69 -13.22
N THR A 261 3.80 -3.36 -13.26
CA THR A 261 3.57 -2.56 -14.48
C THR A 261 4.54 -2.94 -15.60
N ALA A 262 5.79 -3.22 -15.26
CA ALA A 262 6.80 -3.69 -16.23
C ALA A 262 6.55 -5.13 -16.71
N GLY A 263 5.81 -5.92 -15.94
CA GLY A 263 5.53 -7.32 -16.25
C GLY A 263 6.67 -8.27 -15.90
N VAL A 264 7.40 -7.98 -14.81
CA VAL A 264 8.53 -8.77 -14.30
C VAL A 264 8.05 -9.70 -13.19
N PRO A 265 8.36 -11.01 -13.24
CA PRO A 265 8.04 -11.92 -12.14
C PRO A 265 8.83 -11.58 -10.88
N LEU A 266 8.25 -11.91 -9.72
CA LEU A 266 8.75 -11.50 -8.42
C LEU A 266 9.06 -12.69 -7.50
N ILE A 267 10.11 -12.55 -6.68
CA ILE A 267 10.17 -13.18 -5.36
C ILE A 267 10.03 -12.07 -4.34
N VAL A 268 8.99 -12.15 -3.51
CA VAL A 268 8.70 -11.11 -2.51
C VAL A 268 8.97 -11.62 -1.11
N ILE A 269 9.72 -10.85 -0.35
CA ILE A 269 10.19 -11.19 1.00
C ILE A 269 9.86 -10.00 1.91
N PRO A 270 8.62 -9.91 2.42
CA PRO A 270 8.18 -8.79 3.23
C PRO A 270 8.99 -8.71 4.54
N ILE A 271 9.34 -7.50 4.95
CA ILE A 271 10.10 -7.21 6.17
C ILE A 271 9.21 -6.59 7.24
N SER A 272 8.33 -5.67 6.85
CA SER A 272 7.46 -4.92 7.78
C SER A 272 6.36 -4.14 7.06
N GLY A 273 5.38 -3.66 7.82
CA GLY A 273 4.36 -2.73 7.36
C GLY A 273 3.41 -3.32 6.32
N ASP A 274 3.12 -2.56 5.27
CA ASP A 274 2.26 -2.92 4.15
C ASP A 274 2.81 -4.04 3.26
N GLN A 275 4.09 -4.36 3.42
CA GLN A 275 4.78 -5.32 2.55
C GLN A 275 4.19 -6.73 2.65
N THR A 276 3.71 -7.14 3.85
CA THR A 276 3.05 -8.44 4.05
C THR A 276 1.76 -8.54 3.23
N ARG A 277 0.97 -7.49 3.25
CA ARG A 277 -0.25 -7.40 2.44
C ARG A 277 0.06 -7.35 0.95
N ASN A 278 1.06 -6.58 0.54
CA ASN A 278 1.49 -6.52 -0.85
C ASN A 278 2.00 -7.89 -1.35
N ALA A 279 2.70 -8.64 -0.50
CA ALA A 279 3.11 -10.02 -0.82
C ALA A 279 1.91 -10.96 -1.00
N ALA A 280 0.87 -10.82 -0.18
CA ALA A 280 -0.38 -11.57 -0.36
C ALA A 280 -1.09 -11.20 -1.67
N VAL A 281 -1.03 -9.94 -2.10
CA VAL A 281 -1.51 -9.50 -3.42
C VAL A 281 -0.73 -10.19 -4.55
N ILE A 282 0.61 -10.19 -4.51
CA ILE A 282 1.45 -10.85 -5.51
C ILE A 282 1.12 -12.35 -5.61
N ASN A 283 0.97 -13.01 -4.47
CA ASN A 283 0.56 -14.42 -4.44
C ASN A 283 -0.84 -14.62 -5.04
N ARG A 284 -1.80 -13.74 -4.72
CA ARG A 284 -3.18 -13.78 -5.25
C ARG A 284 -3.21 -13.67 -6.77
N ILE A 285 -2.48 -12.72 -7.34
CA ILE A 285 -2.47 -12.49 -8.80
C ILE A 285 -1.57 -13.48 -9.54
N GLY A 286 -0.71 -14.22 -8.82
CA GLY A 286 0.12 -15.29 -9.40
C GLY A 286 1.31 -14.78 -10.21
N THR A 287 1.82 -13.57 -9.93
CA THR A 287 2.96 -12.97 -10.64
C THR A 287 4.30 -13.24 -9.97
N GLY A 288 4.32 -14.01 -8.88
CA GLY A 288 5.55 -14.30 -8.15
C GLY A 288 5.38 -15.27 -7.00
N VAL A 289 6.47 -15.51 -6.30
CA VAL A 289 6.56 -16.37 -5.12
C VAL A 289 6.72 -15.49 -3.88
N ALA A 290 5.87 -15.69 -2.88
CA ALA A 290 5.98 -15.01 -1.60
C ALA A 290 6.70 -15.90 -0.58
N LEU A 291 7.69 -15.35 0.09
CA LEU A 291 8.45 -16.00 1.16
C LEU A 291 8.34 -15.17 2.44
N GLU A 292 8.29 -15.82 3.58
CA GLU A 292 8.51 -15.15 4.86
C GLU A 292 9.98 -14.76 5.00
N LYS A 293 10.28 -13.70 5.75
CA LYS A 293 11.68 -13.20 5.92
C LYS A 293 12.61 -14.25 6.52
N GLU A 294 12.09 -15.17 7.32
CA GLU A 294 12.80 -16.28 7.91
C GLU A 294 13.36 -17.26 6.88
N ALA A 295 12.78 -17.32 5.68
CA ALA A 295 13.31 -18.10 4.57
C ALA A 295 14.71 -17.64 4.12
N LEU A 296 15.09 -16.38 4.42
CA LEU A 296 16.44 -15.90 4.23
C LEU A 296 17.49 -16.60 5.15
N ALA A 297 17.06 -17.34 6.15
CA ALA A 297 17.94 -18.19 6.96
C ALA A 297 18.08 -19.63 6.40
N SER A 298 17.29 -20.01 5.41
CA SER A 298 17.29 -21.36 4.80
C SER A 298 17.75 -21.31 3.35
N THR A 299 18.88 -21.94 3.09
CA THR A 299 19.42 -22.13 1.74
C THR A 299 18.42 -22.89 0.85
N GLU A 300 17.76 -23.89 1.40
CA GLU A 300 16.83 -24.78 0.69
C GLU A 300 15.58 -24.02 0.24
N LEU A 301 14.99 -23.20 1.13
CA LEU A 301 13.79 -22.43 0.82
C LEU A 301 14.06 -21.37 -0.24
N LEU A 302 15.15 -20.61 -0.10
CA LEU A 302 15.51 -19.57 -1.06
C LEU A 302 15.91 -20.16 -2.42
N GLU A 303 16.67 -21.28 -2.43
CA GLU A 303 17.02 -22.00 -3.65
C GLU A 303 15.79 -22.55 -4.37
N SER A 304 14.86 -23.17 -3.63
CA SER A 304 13.62 -23.71 -4.19
C SER A 304 12.77 -22.61 -4.85
N ALA A 305 12.61 -21.47 -4.17
CA ALA A 305 11.88 -20.32 -4.71
C ALA A 305 12.53 -19.76 -5.99
N LEU A 306 13.87 -19.67 -6.03
CA LEU A 306 14.60 -19.24 -7.22
C LEU A 306 14.45 -20.23 -8.37
N ARG A 307 14.54 -21.52 -8.11
CA ARG A 307 14.32 -22.56 -9.15
C ARG A 307 12.90 -22.51 -9.69
N GLU A 308 11.92 -22.34 -8.81
CA GLU A 308 10.51 -22.21 -9.20
C GLU A 308 10.29 -20.96 -10.05
N ALA A 309 10.72 -19.80 -9.58
CA ALA A 309 10.46 -18.52 -10.25
C ALA A 309 11.21 -18.37 -11.58
N LEU A 310 12.44 -18.88 -11.70
CA LEU A 310 13.25 -18.80 -12.92
C LEU A 310 12.91 -19.92 -13.90
N GLY A 311 12.50 -21.09 -13.42
CA GLY A 311 12.23 -22.27 -14.23
C GLY A 311 10.79 -22.38 -14.73
N SER A 312 9.86 -21.63 -14.17
CA SER A 312 8.44 -21.68 -14.53
C SER A 312 8.04 -20.54 -15.44
N GLU A 313 7.54 -20.84 -16.63
CA GLU A 313 6.95 -19.84 -17.52
C GLU A 313 5.67 -19.23 -16.94
N LYS A 314 4.96 -19.94 -16.07
CA LYS A 314 3.71 -19.51 -15.43
C LYS A 314 3.82 -18.11 -14.83
N TYR A 315 4.86 -17.84 -14.04
CA TYR A 315 5.02 -16.54 -13.40
C TYR A 315 5.38 -15.44 -14.39
N ARG A 316 6.21 -15.77 -15.39
CA ARG A 316 6.61 -14.84 -16.45
C ARG A 316 5.42 -14.44 -17.31
N ASP A 317 4.63 -15.41 -17.76
CA ASP A 317 3.48 -15.16 -18.61
C ASP A 317 2.41 -14.38 -17.85
N LYS A 318 2.16 -14.77 -16.58
CA LYS A 318 1.20 -14.03 -15.74
C LYS A 318 1.66 -12.60 -15.42
N ALA A 319 2.94 -12.39 -15.15
CA ALA A 319 3.48 -11.06 -14.93
C ALA A 319 3.33 -10.18 -16.19
N ARG A 320 3.62 -10.71 -17.38
CA ARG A 320 3.45 -10.01 -18.66
C ARG A 320 1.98 -9.67 -18.93
N GLU A 321 1.07 -10.62 -18.74
CA GLU A 321 -0.38 -10.42 -18.86
C GLU A 321 -0.85 -9.27 -17.96
N VAL A 322 -0.50 -9.31 -16.67
CA VAL A 322 -0.87 -8.29 -15.70
C VAL A 322 -0.26 -6.93 -16.05
N GLY A 323 1.02 -6.91 -16.42
CA GLY A 323 1.69 -5.69 -16.87
C GLY A 323 1.04 -5.07 -18.11
N GLU A 324 0.61 -5.90 -19.07
CA GLU A 324 -0.10 -5.44 -20.25
C GLU A 324 -1.46 -4.83 -19.87
N LEU A 325 -2.23 -5.47 -19.01
CA LEU A 325 -3.50 -4.93 -18.51
C LEU A 325 -3.31 -3.56 -17.84
N ILE A 326 -2.32 -3.42 -16.96
CA ILE A 326 -2.04 -2.16 -16.27
C ILE A 326 -1.65 -1.05 -17.24
N ARG A 327 -0.78 -1.35 -18.21
CA ARG A 327 -0.33 -0.35 -19.20
C ARG A 327 -1.43 0.10 -20.16
N ASN A 328 -2.43 -0.75 -20.41
CA ASN A 328 -3.56 -0.46 -21.30
C ASN A 328 -4.83 -0.03 -20.56
N ARG A 329 -4.74 0.32 -19.29
CA ARG A 329 -5.89 0.83 -18.53
C ARG A 329 -6.47 2.10 -19.18
N PRO A 330 -7.80 2.33 -19.05
CA PRO A 330 -8.49 3.42 -19.75
C PRO A 330 -7.97 4.83 -19.41
N PHE A 331 -7.45 5.01 -18.19
CA PHE A 331 -6.99 6.32 -17.70
C PHE A 331 -5.61 6.20 -17.07
N ALA A 332 -4.70 7.10 -17.46
CA ALA A 332 -3.37 7.20 -16.85
C ALA A 332 -3.50 7.83 -15.44
N PRO A 333 -2.82 7.30 -14.40
CA PRO A 333 -2.92 7.82 -13.03
C PRO A 333 -2.54 9.28 -12.91
N ARG A 334 -1.50 9.70 -13.65
CA ARG A 334 -1.05 11.09 -13.65
C ARG A 334 -2.10 12.03 -14.22
N GLU A 335 -2.77 11.62 -15.29
CA GLU A 335 -3.86 12.39 -15.88
C GLU A 335 -5.06 12.46 -14.94
N MET A 336 -5.43 11.33 -14.32
CA MET A 336 -6.49 11.30 -13.32
C MET A 336 -6.18 12.24 -12.15
N PHE A 337 -4.97 12.18 -11.62
CA PHE A 337 -4.55 13.06 -10.54
C PHE A 337 -4.66 14.54 -10.93
N VAL A 338 -4.07 14.94 -12.05
CA VAL A 338 -4.05 16.36 -12.50
C VAL A 338 -5.47 16.85 -12.73
N ARG A 339 -6.29 16.13 -13.51
CA ARG A 339 -7.67 16.55 -13.82
C ARG A 339 -8.54 16.66 -12.56
N ASN A 340 -8.41 15.75 -11.61
CA ASN A 340 -9.15 15.83 -10.35
C ASN A 340 -8.67 17.01 -9.49
N MET A 341 -7.37 17.31 -9.46
CA MET A 341 -6.86 18.48 -8.73
C MET A 341 -7.28 19.80 -9.38
N GLU A 342 -7.27 19.91 -10.71
CA GLU A 342 -7.77 21.06 -11.43
C GLU A 342 -9.28 21.27 -11.20
N PHE A 343 -10.06 20.18 -11.22
CA PHE A 343 -11.48 20.21 -10.91
C PHE A 343 -11.73 20.68 -9.47
N LEU A 344 -10.98 20.14 -8.50
CA LEU A 344 -11.05 20.56 -7.11
C LEU A 344 -10.71 22.06 -6.94
N ALA A 345 -9.62 22.52 -7.55
CA ALA A 345 -9.20 23.92 -7.49
C ALA A 345 -10.27 24.86 -8.03
N ARG A 346 -10.94 24.45 -9.10
CA ARG A 346 -11.98 25.27 -9.76
C ARG A 346 -13.32 25.26 -9.03
N PHE A 347 -13.80 24.08 -8.60
CA PHE A 347 -15.18 23.88 -8.16
C PHE A 347 -15.34 23.46 -6.70
N GLY A 348 -14.26 23.08 -6.00
CA GLY A 348 -14.33 22.64 -4.61
C GLY A 348 -14.76 23.76 -3.64
N PRO A 349 -15.04 23.39 -2.38
CA PRO A 349 -15.02 22.03 -1.83
C PRO A 349 -16.16 21.14 -2.37
N LEU A 350 -15.94 19.81 -2.40
CA LEU A 350 -16.86 18.83 -3.03
C LEU A 350 -17.66 18.06 -1.97
N SER A 351 -18.33 18.77 -1.07
CA SER A 351 -19.10 18.16 0.03
C SER A 351 -20.25 17.24 -0.43
N MET A 352 -20.74 17.42 -1.66
CA MET A 352 -21.77 16.57 -2.26
C MET A 352 -21.31 15.12 -2.48
N LEU A 353 -20.02 14.84 -2.39
CA LEU A 353 -19.48 13.48 -2.46
C LEU A 353 -19.47 12.77 -1.09
N ASP A 354 -19.80 13.48 -0.01
CA ASP A 354 -19.92 12.89 1.31
C ASP A 354 -21.23 12.11 1.45
N HIS A 355 -21.13 10.85 1.88
CA HIS A 355 -22.32 10.08 2.23
C HIS A 355 -22.70 10.30 3.70
N TYR A 356 -24.00 10.29 3.98
CA TYR A 356 -24.52 10.53 5.31
C TYR A 356 -24.08 9.50 6.37
N GLY A 357 -23.63 8.32 5.96
CA GLY A 357 -23.09 7.28 6.86
C GLY A 357 -21.90 7.75 7.73
N LYS A 358 -21.18 8.80 7.33
CA LYS A 358 -20.10 9.40 8.15
C LYS A 358 -20.63 10.05 9.43
N GLU A 359 -21.87 10.49 9.45
CA GLU A 359 -22.53 11.18 10.55
C GLU A 359 -23.25 10.23 11.51
N LEU A 360 -23.46 8.98 11.08
CA LEU A 360 -24.17 7.98 11.87
C LEU A 360 -23.29 7.42 13.00
N GLY A 361 -23.89 7.23 14.16
CA GLY A 361 -23.29 6.46 15.24
C GLY A 361 -23.21 4.98 14.92
N PHE A 362 -22.32 4.25 15.62
CA PHE A 362 -22.06 2.82 15.41
C PHE A 362 -23.34 1.98 15.34
N VAL A 363 -24.29 2.20 16.24
CA VAL A 363 -25.56 1.44 16.32
C VAL A 363 -26.38 1.63 15.05
N GLN A 364 -26.54 2.87 14.59
CA GLN A 364 -27.33 3.20 13.40
C GLN A 364 -26.62 2.79 12.11
N TYR A 365 -25.29 2.98 12.05
CA TYR A 365 -24.49 2.62 10.87
C TYR A 365 -24.57 1.13 10.55
N TYR A 366 -24.56 0.28 11.59
CA TYR A 366 -24.65 -1.17 11.45
C TYR A 366 -26.07 -1.70 11.64
N LEU A 367 -27.09 -0.82 11.71
CA LEU A 367 -28.51 -1.17 11.87
C LEU A 367 -28.80 -2.06 13.09
N LEU A 368 -28.00 -1.96 14.16
CA LEU A 368 -28.15 -2.81 15.34
C LEU A 368 -29.48 -2.57 16.05
N ASP A 369 -29.98 -1.35 16.06
CA ASP A 369 -31.31 -0.95 16.50
C ASP A 369 -32.42 -1.63 15.69
N VAL A 370 -32.30 -1.65 14.37
CA VAL A 370 -33.25 -2.31 13.47
C VAL A 370 -33.24 -3.82 13.68
N PHE A 371 -32.05 -4.45 13.74
CA PHE A 371 -31.94 -5.88 14.00
C PHE A 371 -32.50 -6.28 15.38
N ALA A 372 -32.21 -5.48 16.41
CA ALA A 372 -32.79 -5.70 17.74
C ALA A 372 -34.32 -5.65 17.71
N PHE A 373 -34.90 -4.63 17.06
CA PHE A 373 -36.33 -4.48 16.89
C PHE A 373 -36.98 -5.67 16.16
N LEU A 374 -36.40 -6.07 15.00
CA LEU A 374 -36.90 -7.22 14.24
C LEU A 374 -36.80 -8.53 15.04
N THR A 375 -35.73 -8.72 15.80
CA THR A 375 -35.58 -9.86 16.68
C THR A 375 -36.65 -9.91 17.77
N CYS A 376 -36.96 -8.76 18.39
CA CYS A 376 -38.03 -8.66 19.37
C CYS A 376 -39.41 -9.04 18.76
N ILE A 377 -39.71 -8.55 17.56
CA ILE A 377 -40.93 -8.91 16.86
C ILE A 377 -41.00 -10.41 16.58
N LEU A 378 -39.91 -11.01 16.10
CA LEU A 378 -39.82 -12.44 15.83
C LEU A 378 -40.03 -13.26 17.11
N CYS A 379 -39.37 -12.90 18.20
CA CYS A 379 -39.53 -13.54 19.49
C CYS A 379 -40.99 -13.45 20.01
N LEU A 380 -41.61 -12.28 19.84
CA LEU A 380 -43.00 -12.09 20.23
C LEU A 380 -43.95 -12.97 19.40
N ALA A 381 -43.77 -13.01 18.09
CA ALA A 381 -44.56 -13.86 17.19
C ALA A 381 -44.41 -15.36 17.54
N LEU A 382 -43.18 -15.81 17.78
CA LEU A 382 -42.94 -17.19 18.20
C LEU A 382 -43.58 -17.50 19.56
N PHE A 383 -43.49 -16.57 20.51
CA PHE A 383 -44.13 -16.73 21.81
C PHE A 383 -45.65 -16.83 21.70
N VAL A 384 -46.30 -15.97 20.90
CA VAL A 384 -47.74 -15.99 20.64
C VAL A 384 -48.13 -17.32 19.97
N SER A 385 -47.43 -17.74 18.93
CA SER A 385 -47.65 -19.00 18.23
C SER A 385 -47.56 -20.21 19.18
N PHE A 386 -46.52 -20.23 20.02
CA PHE A 386 -46.35 -21.28 21.02
C PHE A 386 -47.51 -21.31 22.02
N LYS A 387 -47.94 -20.14 22.51
CA LYS A 387 -49.10 -20.04 23.42
C LYS A 387 -50.38 -20.52 22.76
N CYS A 388 -50.66 -20.09 21.51
CA CYS A 388 -51.84 -20.57 20.76
C CYS A 388 -51.82 -22.09 20.58
N ALA A 389 -50.65 -22.67 20.18
CA ALA A 389 -50.55 -24.12 20.02
C ALA A 389 -50.77 -24.87 21.34
N THR A 390 -50.26 -24.36 22.47
CA THR A 390 -50.45 -25.01 23.80
C THR A 390 -51.92 -24.92 24.31
N ILE A 391 -52.68 -23.90 23.90
CA ILE A 391 -54.10 -23.74 24.20
C ILE A 391 -54.92 -24.71 23.38
N THR A 392 -54.58 -24.91 22.10
CA THR A 392 -55.33 -25.76 21.15
C THR A 392 -55.14 -27.27 21.47
N ILE A 393 -54.07 -27.65 22.17
CA ILE A 393 -53.76 -29.03 22.56
C ILE A 393 -54.40 -29.41 23.94
N ARG A 394 -54.87 -28.43 24.68
CA ARG A 394 -55.66 -28.63 25.91
C ARG A 394 -57.15 -28.56 25.61
#